data_60f923ade1385a8c312b3e9993cad22b
#
_entry.id   60f923ade1385a8c312b3e9993cad22b
#
_cell.length_a   1.000
_cell.length_b   1.000
_cell.length_c   1.000
_cell.angle_alpha   90.00
_cell.angle_beta   90.00
_cell.angle_gamma   90.00
#
_symmetry.space_group_name_H-M   'P 1'
#
loop_
_entity.id
_entity.type
_entity.pdbx_description
1 polymer ?
#
loop_
_entity_poly.entity_id
_entity_poly.type
_entity_poly.pdbx_seq_one_letter_code
_entity_poly.pdbx_strand_id
1 'polypeptide(L)'
;MTLRWFAATAALALSCVTLQAQIGAYLGFDANEYPGDANLKTLHRTFAYTGYWLNRPPGEKTNTWVGHRAAVESAGFGFLVLFNGRLYAQLKTVANATRLGQTDARAAAEAARREGFPRATIIFLDQEQGGRMLPEQKAYIYAWVDGIVAAGFRAGIYCSGISATDDGHIVTAEDIRQSAGKREIIYWAINDACPPAPGCGFPQRPPNPSASGVPFAEVWQFAQSPQRKDVAGRCTNYSRDGNCYPPGSTSRQGLHIDVNTATSSDPSQGRTR
;
A
#
# COMPACT_ATOMS: atom_id res chain seq x y z
N MET A 1 -56.14 -36.70 -45.72
CA MET A 1 -55.40 -35.49 -45.80
C MET A 1 -55.38 -34.88 -44.38
N THR A 2 -54.31 -35.19 -43.60
CA THR A 2 -54.18 -34.78 -42.19
C THR A 2 -53.07 -33.75 -42.08
N LEU A 3 -53.47 -32.48 -41.76
CA LEU A 3 -52.57 -31.31 -41.60
C LEU A 3 -51.95 -31.34 -40.20
N ARG A 4 -50.60 -31.54 -40.12
CA ARG A 4 -49.86 -31.44 -38.88
C ARG A 4 -49.34 -30.03 -38.68
N TRP A 5 -49.75 -29.38 -37.58
CA TRP A 5 -49.24 -28.07 -37.14
C TRP A 5 -47.97 -28.31 -36.29
N PHE A 6 -46.85 -27.76 -36.71
CA PHE A 6 -45.64 -27.65 -35.88
C PHE A 6 -45.66 -26.35 -35.12
N ALA A 7 -45.78 -26.40 -33.82
CA ALA A 7 -45.58 -25.25 -32.94
C ALA A 7 -44.07 -25.08 -32.66
N ALA A 8 -43.50 -23.98 -33.13
CA ALA A 8 -42.11 -23.62 -32.81
C ALA A 8 -42.12 -22.80 -31.53
N THR A 9 -41.61 -23.33 -30.44
CA THR A 9 -41.33 -22.64 -29.17
C THR A 9 -39.98 -21.93 -29.26
N ALA A 10 -40.00 -20.61 -29.37
CA ALA A 10 -38.82 -19.76 -29.27
C ALA A 10 -38.46 -19.57 -27.78
N ALA A 11 -37.37 -20.13 -27.33
CA ALA A 11 -36.81 -19.90 -26.00
C ALA A 11 -36.00 -18.58 -26.02
N LEU A 12 -36.51 -17.53 -25.39
CA LEU A 12 -35.72 -16.32 -25.10
C LEU A 12 -34.72 -16.60 -23.98
N ALA A 13 -33.45 -16.71 -24.30
CA ALA A 13 -32.39 -16.71 -23.33
C ALA A 13 -32.15 -15.28 -22.82
N LEU A 14 -32.63 -14.95 -21.61
CA LEU A 14 -32.26 -13.72 -20.89
C LEU A 14 -30.81 -13.87 -20.42
N SER A 15 -29.89 -13.21 -21.13
CA SER A 15 -28.51 -13.04 -20.66
C SER A 15 -28.52 -11.99 -19.54
N CYS A 16 -28.46 -12.45 -18.28
CA CYS A 16 -28.15 -11.57 -17.14
C CYS A 16 -26.69 -11.09 -17.28
N VAL A 17 -26.51 -9.91 -17.85
CA VAL A 17 -25.25 -9.17 -17.73
C VAL A 17 -25.17 -8.66 -16.29
N THR A 18 -24.45 -9.36 -15.45
CA THR A 18 -24.08 -8.84 -14.13
C THR A 18 -23.17 -7.65 -14.34
N LEU A 19 -23.72 -6.44 -14.20
CA LEU A 19 -22.94 -5.22 -14.05
C LEU A 19 -22.16 -5.36 -12.74
N GLN A 20 -20.92 -5.87 -12.82
CA GLN A 20 -19.98 -5.67 -11.73
C GLN A 20 -19.73 -4.17 -11.65
N ALA A 21 -20.31 -3.53 -10.62
CA ALA A 21 -19.94 -2.17 -10.28
C ALA A 21 -18.43 -2.16 -10.13
N GLN A 22 -17.72 -1.44 -11.00
CA GLN A 22 -16.30 -1.17 -10.82
C GLN A 22 -16.22 -0.41 -9.51
N ILE A 23 -15.78 -1.10 -8.46
CA ILE A 23 -15.44 -0.48 -7.18
C ILE A 23 -14.37 0.54 -7.52
N GLY A 24 -14.69 1.84 -7.40
CA GLY A 24 -13.78 2.92 -7.72
C GLY A 24 -12.57 2.81 -6.80
N ALA A 25 -11.38 2.95 -7.36
CA ALA A 25 -10.18 3.08 -6.55
C ALA A 25 -10.08 4.51 -5.99
N TYR A 26 -9.37 4.67 -4.89
CA TYR A 26 -9.17 5.92 -4.16
C TYR A 26 -7.71 6.35 -4.27
N LEU A 27 -7.49 7.64 -4.54
CA LEU A 27 -6.16 8.21 -4.55
C LEU A 27 -5.73 8.55 -3.13
N GLY A 28 -4.49 8.22 -2.79
CA GLY A 28 -3.84 8.56 -1.54
C GLY A 28 -2.39 8.94 -1.74
N PHE A 29 -1.74 9.33 -0.67
CA PHE A 29 -0.32 9.62 -0.65
C PHE A 29 0.32 9.10 0.62
N ASP A 30 1.63 8.90 0.59
CA ASP A 30 2.46 8.80 1.78
C ASP A 30 3.68 9.72 1.65
N ALA A 31 4.25 10.05 2.78
CA ALA A 31 5.45 10.87 2.89
C ALA A 31 6.18 10.55 4.19
N ASN A 32 7.50 10.68 4.19
CA ASN A 32 8.29 10.47 5.40
C ASN A 32 8.04 11.56 6.45
N GLU A 33 7.84 12.80 6.01
CA GLU A 33 7.56 13.92 6.91
C GLU A 33 6.06 14.24 6.95
N TYR A 34 5.56 14.58 8.13
CA TYR A 34 4.21 15.07 8.32
C TYR A 34 4.01 16.40 7.60
N PRO A 35 2.97 16.54 6.75
CA PRO A 35 2.80 17.73 5.93
C PRO A 35 2.40 19.00 6.70
N GLY A 36 2.09 18.87 7.99
CA GLY A 36 1.58 19.95 8.83
C GLY A 36 0.07 20.16 8.73
N ASP A 37 -0.57 20.49 9.85
CA ASP A 37 -2.03 20.62 9.98
C ASP A 37 -2.63 21.59 8.94
N ALA A 38 -1.92 22.69 8.66
CA ALA A 38 -2.37 23.73 7.72
C ALA A 38 -2.56 23.19 6.28
N ASN A 39 -1.83 22.14 5.89
CA ASN A 39 -1.88 21.60 4.55
C ASN A 39 -2.95 20.51 4.39
N LEU A 40 -3.41 19.87 5.48
CA LEU A 40 -4.31 18.72 5.44
C LEU A 40 -5.58 18.98 4.63
N LYS A 41 -6.27 20.10 4.89
CA LYS A 41 -7.51 20.46 4.19
C LYS A 41 -7.31 20.61 2.67
N THR A 42 -6.15 21.14 2.26
CA THR A 42 -5.83 21.30 0.84
C THR A 42 -5.51 19.96 0.19
N LEU A 43 -4.72 19.12 0.86
CA LEU A 43 -4.38 17.77 0.38
C LEU A 43 -5.62 16.88 0.28
N HIS A 44 -6.56 16.97 1.23
CA HIS A 44 -7.78 16.16 1.23
C HIS A 44 -8.72 16.45 0.04
N ARG A 45 -8.56 17.56 -0.67
CA ARG A 45 -9.30 17.81 -1.92
C ARG A 45 -8.91 16.85 -3.05
N THR A 46 -7.73 16.29 -2.97
CA THR A 46 -7.17 15.37 -3.98
C THR A 46 -7.08 13.95 -3.47
N PHE A 47 -6.74 13.75 -2.20
CA PHE A 47 -6.41 12.45 -1.62
C PHE A 47 -7.43 12.04 -0.56
N ALA A 48 -7.92 10.81 -0.66
CA ALA A 48 -8.86 10.24 0.29
C ALA A 48 -8.19 9.73 1.58
N TYR A 49 -6.93 9.31 1.50
CA TYR A 49 -6.16 8.78 2.63
C TYR A 49 -4.69 9.22 2.56
N THR A 50 -4.00 9.10 3.68
CA THR A 50 -2.57 9.39 3.80
C THR A 50 -1.83 8.30 4.55
N GLY A 51 -0.53 8.13 4.26
CA GLY A 51 0.40 7.38 5.09
C GLY A 51 0.43 7.92 6.51
N TYR A 52 0.69 7.04 7.48
CA TYR A 52 0.88 7.42 8.89
C TYR A 52 1.92 6.50 9.54
N TRP A 53 3.09 7.04 9.82
CA TRP A 53 4.21 6.28 10.39
C TRP A 53 4.07 6.09 11.90
N LEU A 54 4.14 4.84 12.35
CA LEU A 54 4.13 4.49 13.78
C LEU A 54 5.51 4.56 14.43
N ASN A 55 6.56 4.38 13.63
CA ASN A 55 7.95 4.53 14.04
C ASN A 55 8.68 5.46 13.07
N ARG A 56 9.98 5.62 13.24
CA ARG A 56 10.78 6.51 12.41
C ARG A 56 10.81 6.02 10.95
N PRO A 57 10.41 6.85 9.97
CA PRO A 57 10.46 6.52 8.56
C PRO A 57 11.89 6.22 8.07
N PRO A 58 12.05 5.53 6.93
CA PRO A 58 13.36 5.30 6.32
C PRO A 58 14.13 6.61 6.09
N GLY A 59 15.40 6.62 6.45
CA GLY A 59 16.27 7.80 6.26
C GLY A 59 16.09 8.96 7.23
N GLU A 60 14.97 9.03 7.96
CA GLU A 60 14.66 10.14 8.85
C GLU A 60 15.34 10.02 10.22
N LYS A 61 15.55 11.17 10.89
CA LYS A 61 16.09 11.22 12.26
C LYS A 61 14.99 11.10 13.33
N THR A 62 13.80 11.56 13.01
CA THR A 62 12.63 11.61 13.91
C THR A 62 11.38 11.14 13.19
N ASN A 63 10.33 10.85 13.93
CA ASN A 63 9.00 10.61 13.36
C ASN A 63 8.12 11.84 13.64
N THR A 64 7.85 12.62 12.61
CA THR A 64 7.04 13.84 12.70
C THR A 64 5.53 13.56 12.68
N TRP A 65 5.10 12.33 12.42
CA TRP A 65 3.69 11.92 12.40
C TRP A 65 3.09 11.69 13.78
N VAL A 66 3.94 11.41 14.79
CA VAL A 66 3.49 11.07 16.15
C VAL A 66 2.64 12.18 16.75
N GLY A 67 1.46 11.82 17.26
CA GLY A 67 0.52 12.74 17.89
C GLY A 67 -0.44 13.45 16.93
N HIS A 68 -0.33 13.27 15.61
CA HIS A 68 -1.15 13.97 14.62
C HIS A 68 -2.35 13.15 14.11
N ARG A 69 -2.57 11.90 14.61
CA ARG A 69 -3.67 11.06 14.13
C ARG A 69 -5.03 11.76 14.18
N ALA A 70 -5.34 12.43 15.29
CA ALA A 70 -6.63 13.13 15.45
C ALA A 70 -6.80 14.28 14.46
N ALA A 71 -5.74 15.04 14.16
CA ALA A 71 -5.75 16.10 13.17
C ALA A 71 -6.00 15.54 11.76
N VAL A 72 -5.32 14.46 11.39
CA VAL A 72 -5.48 13.75 10.11
C VAL A 72 -6.92 13.25 9.95
N GLU A 73 -7.47 12.56 10.96
CA GLU A 73 -8.84 12.06 10.94
C GLU A 73 -9.88 13.19 10.84
N SER A 74 -9.69 14.26 11.62
CA SER A 74 -10.55 15.45 11.62
C SER A 74 -10.55 16.19 10.28
N ALA A 75 -9.44 16.13 9.54
CA ALA A 75 -9.35 16.67 8.19
C ALA A 75 -10.07 15.80 7.13
N GLY A 76 -10.58 14.63 7.52
CA GLY A 76 -11.36 13.73 6.66
C GLY A 76 -10.59 12.55 6.07
N PHE A 77 -9.28 12.44 6.30
CA PHE A 77 -8.46 11.37 5.73
C PHE A 77 -8.77 10.00 6.34
N GLY A 78 -8.71 8.97 5.48
CA GLY A 78 -8.41 7.61 5.91
C GLY A 78 -6.91 7.42 6.13
N PHE A 79 -6.55 6.23 6.56
CA PHE A 79 -5.18 5.92 6.96
C PHE A 79 -4.57 4.78 6.15
N LEU A 80 -3.28 4.90 5.90
CA LEU A 80 -2.38 3.85 5.48
C LEU A 80 -1.28 3.77 6.56
N VAL A 81 -1.45 2.89 7.54
CA VAL A 81 -0.63 2.87 8.76
C VAL A 81 0.63 2.04 8.51
N LEU A 82 1.80 2.64 8.75
CA LEU A 82 3.11 2.10 8.41
C LEU A 82 4.00 1.86 9.63
N PHE A 83 4.81 0.82 9.51
CA PHE A 83 5.91 0.53 10.41
C PHE A 83 7.17 0.20 9.61
N ASN A 84 8.20 1.03 9.69
CA ASN A 84 9.47 0.82 9.03
C ASN A 84 10.14 -0.45 9.55
N GLY A 85 10.33 -1.41 8.65
CA GLY A 85 10.89 -2.72 8.92
C GLY A 85 12.41 -2.73 9.00
N ARG A 86 12.99 -3.91 8.90
CA ARG A 86 14.43 -4.11 9.03
C ARG A 86 15.05 -4.52 7.70
N LEU A 87 16.21 -3.94 7.41
CA LEU A 87 17.03 -4.39 6.30
C LEU A 87 17.69 -5.75 6.61
N TYR A 88 17.94 -6.55 5.58
CA TYR A 88 18.56 -7.88 5.70
C TYR A 88 19.83 -7.89 6.57
N ALA A 89 20.71 -6.91 6.38
CA ALA A 89 21.97 -6.81 7.15
C ALA A 89 21.77 -6.74 8.68
N GLN A 90 20.56 -6.34 9.14
CA GLN A 90 20.23 -6.27 10.57
C GLN A 90 19.73 -7.61 11.12
N LEU A 91 19.28 -8.53 10.26
CA LEU A 91 18.63 -9.78 10.67
C LEU A 91 19.63 -10.85 11.12
N LYS A 92 20.78 -10.96 10.47
CA LYS A 92 21.94 -11.82 10.75
C LYS A 92 21.67 -13.32 10.69
N THR A 93 20.73 -13.85 11.48
CA THR A 93 20.36 -15.27 11.55
C THR A 93 18.85 -15.42 11.64
N VAL A 94 18.31 -16.58 11.27
CA VAL A 94 16.87 -16.90 11.35
C VAL A 94 16.33 -16.71 12.78
N ALA A 95 17.07 -17.19 13.80
CA ALA A 95 16.65 -17.05 15.20
C ALA A 95 16.61 -15.58 15.64
N ASN A 96 17.62 -14.78 15.27
CA ASN A 96 17.62 -13.35 15.57
C ASN A 96 16.51 -12.60 14.81
N ALA A 97 16.30 -12.93 13.55
CA ALA A 97 15.23 -12.36 12.71
C ALA A 97 13.84 -12.61 13.31
N THR A 98 13.57 -13.85 13.76
CA THR A 98 12.32 -14.20 14.46
C THR A 98 12.13 -13.34 15.72
N ARG A 99 13.16 -13.24 16.56
CA ARG A 99 13.11 -12.40 17.78
C ARG A 99 12.88 -10.92 17.46
N LEU A 100 13.52 -10.40 16.42
CA LEU A 100 13.36 -9.02 15.99
C LEU A 100 11.93 -8.77 15.45
N GLY A 101 11.37 -9.68 14.64
CA GLY A 101 10.00 -9.61 14.16
C GLY A 101 8.99 -9.53 15.30
N GLN A 102 9.12 -10.39 16.32
CA GLN A 102 8.28 -10.35 17.52
C GLN A 102 8.44 -9.04 18.32
N THR A 103 9.65 -8.50 18.40
CA THR A 103 9.94 -7.26 19.12
C THR A 103 9.31 -6.06 18.39
N ASP A 104 9.50 -6.01 17.08
CA ASP A 104 8.99 -4.91 16.24
C ASP A 104 7.45 -4.97 16.14
N ALA A 105 6.84 -6.15 16.12
CA ALA A 105 5.39 -6.30 16.18
C ALA A 105 4.80 -5.74 17.48
N ARG A 106 5.43 -6.01 18.64
CA ARG A 106 5.02 -5.41 19.91
C ARG A 106 5.13 -3.89 19.87
N ALA A 107 6.26 -3.37 19.38
CA ALA A 107 6.48 -1.93 19.26
C ALA A 107 5.45 -1.25 18.35
N ALA A 108 5.12 -1.86 17.20
CA ALA A 108 4.10 -1.38 16.28
C ALA A 108 2.71 -1.34 16.93
N ALA A 109 2.31 -2.43 17.59
CA ALA A 109 1.02 -2.53 18.28
C ALA A 109 0.90 -1.52 19.44
N GLU A 110 1.96 -1.30 20.21
CA GLU A 110 2.00 -0.29 21.26
C GLU A 110 1.93 1.13 20.71
N ALA A 111 2.65 1.42 19.62
CA ALA A 111 2.57 2.70 18.96
C ALA A 111 1.16 2.97 18.41
N ALA A 112 0.55 1.99 17.72
CA ALA A 112 -0.81 2.11 17.20
C ALA A 112 -1.83 2.40 18.31
N ARG A 113 -1.71 1.74 19.48
CA ARG A 113 -2.58 2.00 20.63
C ARG A 113 -2.36 3.40 21.22
N ARG A 114 -1.11 3.84 21.35
CA ARG A 114 -0.79 5.21 21.83
C ARG A 114 -1.37 6.28 20.94
N GLU A 115 -1.33 6.07 19.63
CA GLU A 115 -1.93 6.97 18.64
C GLU A 115 -3.46 6.88 18.60
N GLY A 116 -4.08 5.90 19.28
CA GLY A 116 -5.53 5.72 19.33
C GLY A 116 -6.12 5.00 18.11
N PHE A 117 -5.32 4.24 17.37
CA PHE A 117 -5.86 3.40 16.29
C PHE A 117 -6.74 2.28 16.85
N PRO A 118 -7.93 2.04 16.27
CA PRO A 118 -8.84 1.01 16.73
C PRO A 118 -8.27 -0.41 16.56
N ARG A 119 -8.84 -1.38 17.27
CA ARG A 119 -8.55 -2.81 17.04
C ARG A 119 -8.87 -3.15 15.57
N ALA A 120 -8.19 -4.18 15.07
CA ALA A 120 -8.28 -4.62 13.68
C ALA A 120 -7.81 -3.60 12.61
N THR A 121 -7.24 -2.45 13.01
CA THR A 121 -6.50 -1.60 12.05
C THR A 121 -5.41 -2.43 11.37
N ILE A 122 -5.27 -2.27 10.06
CA ILE A 122 -4.21 -2.91 9.29
C ILE A 122 -2.94 -2.08 9.46
N ILE A 123 -1.87 -2.73 9.95
CA ILE A 123 -0.55 -2.11 10.06
C ILE A 123 0.34 -2.73 8.98
N PHE A 124 0.89 -1.92 8.10
CA PHE A 124 1.77 -2.36 7.03
C PHE A 124 3.22 -2.35 7.50
N LEU A 125 3.87 -3.51 7.43
CA LEU A 125 5.33 -3.61 7.56
C LEU A 125 5.95 -3.11 6.26
N ASP A 126 6.81 -2.14 6.35
CA ASP A 126 7.59 -1.63 5.24
C ASP A 126 8.80 -2.54 4.98
N GLN A 127 8.72 -3.34 3.90
CA GLN A 127 9.76 -4.25 3.43
C GLN A 127 10.41 -3.67 2.17
N GLU A 128 11.43 -2.85 2.35
CA GLU A 128 12.12 -2.10 1.30
C GLU A 128 12.86 -2.98 0.28
N GLN A 129 13.46 -4.07 0.75
CA GLN A 129 14.28 -4.91 -0.13
C GLN A 129 13.41 -5.83 -0.96
N GLY A 130 13.58 -5.75 -2.28
CA GLY A 130 12.87 -6.58 -3.26
C GLY A 130 13.62 -7.87 -3.62
N GLY A 131 13.05 -8.63 -4.55
CA GLY A 131 13.56 -9.92 -5.01
C GLY A 131 13.03 -11.09 -4.17
N ARG A 132 13.71 -12.23 -4.27
CA ARG A 132 13.41 -13.42 -3.44
C ARG A 132 13.77 -13.16 -1.99
N MET A 133 12.83 -13.37 -1.10
CA MET A 133 13.08 -13.24 0.34
C MET A 133 13.94 -14.38 0.84
N LEU A 134 15.04 -14.03 1.51
CA LEU A 134 15.94 -14.96 2.17
C LEU A 134 15.28 -15.55 3.44
N PRO A 135 15.79 -16.68 3.96
CA PRO A 135 15.21 -17.33 5.15
C PRO A 135 15.07 -16.40 6.35
N GLU A 136 16.05 -15.51 6.58
CA GLU A 136 16.02 -14.54 7.67
C GLU A 136 14.93 -13.47 7.46
N GLN A 137 14.74 -13.00 6.23
CA GLN A 137 13.70 -12.03 5.91
C GLN A 137 12.32 -12.66 6.10
N LYS A 138 12.10 -13.90 5.63
CA LYS A 138 10.84 -14.64 5.85
C LYS A 138 10.58 -14.87 7.34
N ALA A 139 11.61 -15.26 8.10
CA ALA A 139 11.48 -15.44 9.55
C ALA A 139 11.09 -14.15 10.27
N TYR A 140 11.68 -13.02 9.89
CA TYR A 140 11.34 -11.70 10.42
C TYR A 140 9.90 -11.31 10.08
N ILE A 141 9.53 -11.36 8.81
CA ILE A 141 8.21 -10.96 8.30
C ILE A 141 7.12 -11.78 8.98
N TYR A 142 7.26 -13.12 9.02
CA TYR A 142 6.18 -13.95 9.56
C TYR A 142 6.07 -13.89 11.09
N ALA A 143 7.19 -13.72 11.80
CA ALA A 143 7.14 -13.46 13.23
C ALA A 143 6.49 -12.10 13.56
N TRP A 144 6.71 -11.09 12.70
CA TRP A 144 6.04 -9.80 12.82
C TRP A 144 4.54 -9.93 12.54
N VAL A 145 4.15 -10.59 11.45
CA VAL A 145 2.73 -10.85 11.11
C VAL A 145 2.01 -11.54 12.25
N ASP A 146 2.56 -12.64 12.76
CA ASP A 146 1.97 -13.40 13.87
C ASP A 146 1.82 -12.54 15.13
N GLY A 147 2.82 -11.70 15.42
CA GLY A 147 2.80 -10.79 16.57
C GLY A 147 1.76 -9.67 16.46
N ILE A 148 1.57 -9.09 15.28
CA ILE A 148 0.54 -8.08 14.99
C ILE A 148 -0.85 -8.67 15.18
N VAL A 149 -1.10 -9.85 14.63
CA VAL A 149 -2.39 -10.55 14.75
C VAL A 149 -2.67 -10.91 16.22
N ALA A 150 -1.68 -11.44 16.94
CA ALA A 150 -1.81 -11.74 18.37
C ALA A 150 -2.09 -10.48 19.21
N ALA A 151 -1.63 -9.30 18.78
CA ALA A 151 -1.91 -8.02 19.42
C ALA A 151 -3.32 -7.45 19.13
N GLY A 152 -4.09 -8.11 18.24
CA GLY A 152 -5.46 -7.73 17.87
C GLY A 152 -5.55 -6.71 16.74
N PHE A 153 -4.50 -6.57 15.95
CA PHE A 153 -4.43 -5.81 14.70
C PHE A 153 -4.43 -6.76 13.49
N ARG A 154 -4.49 -6.22 12.29
CA ARG A 154 -4.34 -6.98 11.05
C ARG A 154 -2.99 -6.64 10.42
N ALA A 155 -2.36 -7.63 9.79
CA ALA A 155 -1.04 -7.46 9.20
C ALA A 155 -1.15 -7.12 7.71
N GLY A 156 -0.47 -6.05 7.32
CA GLY A 156 -0.19 -5.71 5.93
C GLY A 156 1.32 -5.75 5.66
N ILE A 157 1.71 -5.85 4.41
CA ILE A 157 3.10 -5.75 3.98
C ILE A 157 3.19 -4.83 2.76
N TYR A 158 4.00 -3.78 2.86
CA TYR A 158 4.51 -3.04 1.72
C TYR A 158 5.73 -3.78 1.17
N CYS A 159 5.73 -4.07 -0.13
CA CYS A 159 6.84 -4.76 -0.79
C CYS A 159 6.81 -4.57 -2.30
N SER A 160 7.91 -4.94 -2.97
CA SER A 160 8.04 -4.80 -4.42
C SER A 160 7.02 -5.65 -5.18
N GLY A 161 6.29 -4.99 -6.07
CA GLY A 161 5.49 -5.58 -7.15
C GLY A 161 6.24 -5.67 -8.48
N ILE A 162 7.50 -5.23 -8.50
CA ILE A 162 8.35 -5.25 -9.69
C ILE A 162 9.05 -6.59 -9.77
N SER A 163 9.05 -7.19 -10.97
CA SER A 163 9.78 -8.42 -11.22
C SER A 163 11.29 -8.19 -11.15
N ALA A 164 11.95 -8.82 -10.19
CA ALA A 164 13.41 -8.88 -10.11
C ALA A 164 13.94 -9.98 -11.04
N THR A 165 15.10 -9.73 -11.65
CA THR A 165 15.74 -10.68 -12.57
C THR A 165 16.56 -11.76 -11.86
N ASP A 166 16.72 -11.66 -10.55
CA ASP A 166 17.41 -12.63 -9.73
C ASP A 166 16.65 -13.96 -9.75
N ASP A 167 17.30 -15.06 -10.10
CA ASP A 167 16.70 -16.40 -10.16
C ASP A 167 15.37 -16.52 -10.95
N GLY A 168 15.22 -15.77 -12.07
CA GLY A 168 14.10 -16.00 -13.00
C GLY A 168 12.80 -15.28 -12.69
N HIS A 169 12.82 -13.96 -12.69
CA HIS A 169 11.62 -13.12 -12.63
C HIS A 169 10.75 -13.32 -11.38
N ILE A 170 11.25 -12.93 -10.23
CA ILE A 170 10.55 -13.04 -8.96
C ILE A 170 9.92 -11.72 -8.58
N VAL A 171 8.63 -11.74 -8.26
CA VAL A 171 7.89 -10.64 -7.63
C VAL A 171 7.88 -10.89 -6.11
N THR A 172 8.40 -9.95 -5.33
CA THR A 172 8.52 -10.09 -3.86
C THR A 172 7.18 -10.37 -3.19
N ALA A 173 6.13 -9.68 -3.60
CA ALA A 173 4.79 -9.89 -3.07
C ALA A 173 4.30 -11.34 -3.28
N GLU A 174 4.61 -11.93 -4.43
CA GLU A 174 4.26 -13.32 -4.74
C GLU A 174 5.09 -14.31 -3.91
N ASP A 175 6.40 -14.08 -3.77
CA ASP A 175 7.29 -14.94 -2.97
C ASP A 175 6.87 -14.95 -1.49
N ILE A 176 6.51 -13.80 -0.93
CA ILE A 176 5.96 -13.69 0.43
C ILE A 176 4.64 -14.46 0.52
N ARG A 177 3.71 -14.23 -0.42
CA ARG A 177 2.40 -14.88 -0.40
C ARG A 177 2.50 -16.41 -0.49
N GLN A 178 3.34 -16.94 -1.39
CA GLN A 178 3.53 -18.38 -1.57
C GLN A 178 4.04 -19.08 -0.31
N SER A 179 4.86 -18.38 0.48
CA SER A 179 5.44 -18.94 1.71
C SER A 179 4.69 -18.51 3.00
N ALA A 180 3.62 -17.74 2.91
CA ALA A 180 2.86 -17.24 4.07
C ALA A 180 2.11 -18.33 4.86
N GLY A 181 1.85 -19.48 4.26
CA GLY A 181 1.05 -20.55 4.86
C GLY A 181 -0.41 -20.14 5.02
N LYS A 182 -0.94 -20.21 6.25
CA LYS A 182 -2.33 -19.82 6.57
C LYS A 182 -2.48 -18.37 7.05
N ARG A 183 -1.41 -17.55 6.97
CA ARG A 183 -1.45 -16.15 7.42
C ARG A 183 -2.27 -15.31 6.46
N GLU A 184 -3.19 -14.53 6.99
CA GLU A 184 -3.90 -13.51 6.24
C GLU A 184 -3.05 -12.24 6.21
N ILE A 185 -2.55 -11.87 5.03
CA ILE A 185 -1.70 -10.71 4.82
C ILE A 185 -2.34 -9.82 3.76
N ILE A 186 -2.44 -8.53 4.05
CA ILE A 186 -2.88 -7.51 3.11
C ILE A 186 -1.63 -6.96 2.39
N TYR A 187 -1.70 -6.81 1.07
CA TYR A 187 -0.54 -6.41 0.28
C TYR A 187 -0.67 -4.99 -0.24
N TRP A 188 0.39 -4.21 -0.02
CA TRP A 188 0.63 -2.95 -0.65
C TRP A 188 1.85 -3.09 -1.57
N ALA A 189 1.61 -3.07 -2.88
CA ALA A 189 2.65 -3.27 -3.88
C ALA A 189 3.24 -1.93 -4.31
N ILE A 190 4.57 -1.80 -4.32
CA ILE A 190 5.26 -0.74 -5.08
C ILE A 190 5.53 -1.24 -6.50
N ASN A 191 5.02 -0.52 -7.49
CA ASN A 191 5.43 -0.63 -8.88
C ASN A 191 5.27 0.72 -9.57
N ASP A 192 6.37 1.46 -9.63
CA ASP A 192 6.48 2.79 -10.23
C ASP A 192 7.05 2.77 -11.66
N ALA A 193 7.19 1.57 -12.27
CA ALA A 193 7.58 1.43 -13.65
C ALA A 193 6.47 1.90 -14.60
N CYS A 194 6.80 2.71 -15.57
CA CYS A 194 5.87 3.22 -16.57
C CYS A 194 6.10 2.56 -17.94
N PRO A 195 5.13 1.77 -18.48
CA PRO A 195 3.93 1.29 -17.80
C PRO A 195 4.25 0.20 -16.77
N PRO A 196 3.33 -0.24 -15.90
CA PRO A 196 1.90 0.09 -15.84
C PRO A 196 1.59 1.39 -15.09
N ALA A 197 2.54 1.94 -14.32
CA ALA A 197 2.31 3.15 -13.55
C ALA A 197 2.00 4.36 -14.46
N PRO A 198 1.08 5.25 -14.04
CA PRO A 198 0.74 6.45 -14.81
C PRO A 198 1.77 7.59 -14.64
N GLY A 199 2.83 7.40 -13.85
CA GLY A 199 3.76 8.45 -13.44
C GLY A 199 3.22 9.30 -12.29
N CYS A 200 3.83 10.49 -12.05
CA CYS A 200 3.36 11.44 -11.05
C CYS A 200 2.09 12.15 -11.55
N GLY A 201 0.94 11.53 -11.36
CA GLY A 201 -0.36 12.06 -11.79
C GLY A 201 -1.43 11.87 -10.74
N PHE A 202 -2.48 12.71 -10.82
CA PHE A 202 -3.56 12.71 -9.85
C PHE A 202 -4.91 12.51 -10.56
N PRO A 203 -5.15 11.30 -11.14
CA PRO A 203 -6.33 11.05 -11.94
C PRO A 203 -7.59 11.04 -11.08
N GLN A 204 -8.69 11.60 -11.59
CA GLN A 204 -10.00 11.53 -10.94
C GLN A 204 -10.55 10.09 -10.84
N ARG A 205 -10.09 9.21 -11.71
CA ARG A 205 -10.33 7.76 -11.68
C ARG A 205 -9.01 7.05 -11.53
N PRO A 206 -8.53 6.86 -10.30
CA PRO A 206 -7.27 6.18 -10.05
C PRO A 206 -7.29 4.75 -10.59
N PRO A 207 -6.15 4.22 -11.03
CA PRO A 207 -6.05 2.83 -11.46
C PRO A 207 -6.34 1.88 -10.31
N ASN A 208 -6.90 0.71 -10.62
CA ASN A 208 -7.12 -0.31 -9.60
C ASN A 208 -5.76 -0.88 -9.12
N PRO A 209 -5.56 -1.11 -7.81
CA PRO A 209 -4.32 -1.70 -7.28
C PRO A 209 -3.87 -3.00 -7.96
N SER A 210 -4.80 -3.82 -8.43
CA SER A 210 -4.47 -5.05 -9.18
C SER A 210 -3.72 -4.79 -10.50
N ALA A 211 -3.78 -3.56 -11.04
CA ALA A 211 -3.02 -3.16 -12.22
C ALA A 211 -1.52 -2.93 -11.94
N SER A 212 -1.09 -2.98 -10.66
CA SER A 212 0.32 -2.94 -10.26
C SER A 212 1.18 -4.08 -10.81
N GLY A 213 0.55 -5.14 -11.35
CA GLY A 213 1.20 -6.43 -11.66
C GLY A 213 1.08 -7.44 -10.52
N VAL A 214 0.50 -7.04 -9.39
CA VAL A 214 0.18 -7.89 -8.24
C VAL A 214 -1.35 -7.97 -8.11
N PRO A 215 -2.01 -9.01 -8.67
CA PRO A 215 -3.48 -9.06 -8.78
C PRO A 215 -4.23 -9.03 -7.45
N PHE A 216 -3.55 -9.37 -6.36
CA PHE A 216 -4.08 -9.41 -5.00
C PHE A 216 -3.67 -8.20 -4.14
N ALA A 217 -3.04 -7.18 -4.73
CA ALA A 217 -2.73 -5.94 -4.01
C ALA A 217 -4.02 -5.16 -3.71
N GLU A 218 -4.17 -4.70 -2.47
CA GLU A 218 -5.23 -3.79 -2.05
C GLU A 218 -4.80 -2.33 -2.09
N VAL A 219 -3.49 -2.09 -2.08
CA VAL A 219 -2.87 -0.77 -2.26
C VAL A 219 -1.74 -0.88 -3.27
N TRP A 220 -1.58 0.14 -4.10
CA TRP A 220 -0.51 0.26 -5.08
C TRP A 220 0.14 1.65 -4.99
N GLN A 221 1.43 1.70 -4.66
CA GLN A 221 2.26 2.89 -4.82
C GLN A 221 2.76 2.92 -6.27
N PHE A 222 2.28 3.88 -7.03
CA PHE A 222 2.58 3.98 -8.45
C PHE A 222 3.50 5.15 -8.82
N ALA A 223 3.80 6.04 -7.88
CA ALA A 223 4.80 7.09 -8.07
C ALA A 223 5.55 7.32 -6.77
N GLN A 224 6.87 7.34 -6.85
CA GLN A 224 7.80 7.46 -5.72
C GLN A 224 8.61 8.75 -5.85
N SER A 225 8.92 9.41 -4.74
CA SER A 225 9.74 10.63 -4.69
C SER A 225 11.04 10.39 -3.89
N PRO A 226 12.20 10.59 -4.48
CA PRO A 226 12.41 10.92 -5.90
C PRO A 226 12.16 9.70 -6.81
N GLN A 227 11.79 9.96 -8.06
CA GLN A 227 11.67 8.94 -9.09
C GLN A 227 12.94 8.09 -9.18
N ARG A 228 12.78 6.77 -9.28
CA ARG A 228 13.92 5.87 -9.51
C ARG A 228 14.62 6.16 -10.83
N LYS A 229 15.97 6.13 -10.83
CA LYS A 229 16.77 6.48 -12.00
C LYS A 229 16.56 5.56 -13.19
N ASP A 230 16.28 4.27 -12.97
CA ASP A 230 16.09 3.26 -14.01
C ASP A 230 14.75 3.42 -14.77
N VAL A 231 13.76 4.13 -14.18
CA VAL A 231 12.48 4.45 -14.82
C VAL A 231 12.38 5.91 -15.23
N ALA A 232 13.34 6.75 -14.87
CA ALA A 232 13.40 8.16 -15.27
C ALA A 232 13.39 8.29 -16.81
N GLY A 233 12.58 9.24 -17.30
CA GLY A 233 12.40 9.46 -18.75
C GLY A 233 11.33 8.58 -19.40
N ARG A 234 10.85 7.53 -18.74
CA ARG A 234 9.69 6.75 -19.18
C ARG A 234 8.38 7.19 -18.50
N CYS A 235 8.50 7.71 -17.30
CA CYS A 235 7.37 8.22 -16.51
C CYS A 235 7.20 9.73 -16.71
N THR A 236 5.95 10.18 -16.73
CA THR A 236 5.58 11.59 -16.97
C THR A 236 5.22 12.31 -15.67
N ASN A 237 5.14 13.64 -15.76
CA ASN A 237 4.63 14.56 -14.74
C ASN A 237 5.48 14.72 -13.47
N TYR A 238 6.65 14.13 -13.41
CA TYR A 238 7.63 14.42 -12.37
C TYR A 238 8.24 15.82 -12.53
N SER A 239 8.57 16.46 -11.45
CA SER A 239 9.33 17.71 -11.45
C SER A 239 10.76 17.48 -11.92
N ARG A 240 11.48 18.58 -12.22
CA ARG A 240 12.88 18.49 -12.69
C ARG A 240 13.84 17.86 -11.68
N ASP A 241 13.52 17.93 -10.41
CA ASP A 241 14.26 17.30 -9.31
C ASP A 241 13.89 15.82 -9.08
N GLY A 242 13.01 15.27 -9.92
CA GLY A 242 12.53 13.90 -9.84
C GLY A 242 11.43 13.65 -8.82
N ASN A 243 10.97 14.68 -8.11
CA ASN A 243 9.94 14.52 -7.08
C ASN A 243 8.51 14.69 -7.64
N CYS A 244 7.56 14.08 -6.94
CA CYS A 244 6.13 14.22 -7.16
C CYS A 244 5.56 15.18 -6.13
N TYR A 245 4.97 16.29 -6.59
CA TYR A 245 4.39 17.31 -5.73
C TYR A 245 2.87 17.30 -5.82
N PRO A 246 2.14 17.42 -4.70
CA PRO A 246 0.68 17.49 -4.74
C PRO A 246 0.20 18.73 -5.50
N PRO A 247 -1.03 18.71 -6.04
CA PRO A 247 -1.58 19.84 -6.76
C PRO A 247 -1.55 21.13 -5.94
N GLY A 248 -1.06 22.21 -6.52
CA GLY A 248 -0.92 23.52 -5.87
C GLY A 248 0.31 23.68 -5.01
N SER A 249 1.16 22.66 -4.86
CA SER A 249 2.46 22.78 -4.22
C SER A 249 3.62 22.77 -5.23
N THR A 250 4.78 23.22 -4.77
CA THR A 250 5.99 23.31 -5.61
C THR A 250 7.19 22.82 -4.80
N SER A 251 8.31 22.55 -5.49
CA SER A 251 9.60 22.20 -4.86
C SER A 251 10.05 23.19 -3.76
N ARG A 252 9.65 24.46 -3.88
CA ARG A 252 9.98 25.48 -2.88
C ARG A 252 9.29 25.28 -1.53
N GLN A 253 8.17 24.54 -1.51
CA GLN A 253 7.44 24.22 -0.27
C GLN A 253 7.94 22.93 0.39
N GLY A 254 8.86 22.21 -0.26
CA GLY A 254 9.50 21.00 0.27
C GLY A 254 8.56 19.78 0.41
N LEU A 255 7.26 19.94 0.16
CA LEU A 255 6.27 18.88 0.31
C LEU A 255 6.25 18.00 -0.95
N HIS A 256 7.09 17.00 -1.01
CA HIS A 256 7.01 15.93 -2.01
C HIS A 256 6.35 14.70 -1.40
N ILE A 257 5.72 13.88 -2.23
CA ILE A 257 4.91 12.75 -1.82
C ILE A 257 5.13 11.54 -2.71
N ASP A 258 4.87 10.38 -2.16
CA ASP A 258 4.63 9.17 -2.92
C ASP A 258 3.13 9.03 -3.17
N VAL A 259 2.74 8.59 -4.37
CA VAL A 259 1.33 8.55 -4.77
C VAL A 259 0.84 7.12 -4.83
N ASN A 260 -0.31 6.90 -4.19
CA ASN A 260 -0.92 5.60 -4.03
C ASN A 260 -2.33 5.55 -4.58
N THR A 261 -2.77 4.34 -4.91
CA THR A 261 -4.18 4.01 -5.10
C THR A 261 -4.56 2.82 -4.22
N ALA A 262 -5.81 2.79 -3.75
CA ALA A 262 -6.31 1.72 -2.91
C ALA A 262 -7.77 1.37 -3.24
N THR A 263 -8.19 0.15 -2.86
CA THR A 263 -9.58 -0.30 -2.99
C THR A 263 -10.52 0.35 -1.98
N SER A 264 -9.98 1.02 -0.96
CA SER A 264 -10.71 1.69 0.11
C SER A 264 -10.23 3.12 0.31
N SER A 265 -11.13 4.02 0.72
CA SER A 265 -10.77 5.37 1.17
C SER A 265 -10.13 5.40 2.57
N ASP A 266 -10.09 4.27 3.27
CA ASP A 266 -9.41 4.05 4.54
C ASP A 266 -8.73 2.67 4.52
N PRO A 267 -7.60 2.52 3.78
CA PRO A 267 -6.99 1.22 3.50
C PRO A 267 -6.59 0.45 4.75
N SER A 268 -6.19 1.15 5.80
CA SER A 268 -5.85 0.54 7.09
C SER A 268 -7.04 0.33 8.01
N GLN A 269 -8.25 0.81 7.66
CA GLN A 269 -9.40 0.82 8.56
C GLN A 269 -9.06 1.51 9.90
N GLY A 270 -8.31 2.60 9.81
CA GLY A 270 -7.73 3.31 10.95
C GLY A 270 -8.61 4.40 11.56
N ARG A 271 -9.76 4.71 10.93
CA ARG A 271 -10.73 5.69 11.46
C ARG A 271 -11.49 5.14 12.65
N THR A 272 -11.77 5.99 13.61
CA THR A 272 -12.75 5.70 14.64
C THR A 272 -14.16 5.71 14.03
N ARG A 273 -14.96 4.70 14.32
CA ARG A 273 -16.35 4.58 13.87
C ARG A 273 -17.28 5.40 14.75
#